data_5fc0b024acd8538e56b4b759bfc7f744
#
_entry.id   5fc0b024acd8538e56b4b759bfc7f744
#
_cell.length_a   1.000
_cell.length_b   1.000
_cell.length_c   1.000
_cell.angle_alpha   90.00
_cell.angle_beta   90.00
_cell.angle_gamma   90.00
#
_symmetry.space_group_name_H-M   'P 1'
#
loop_
_entity.id
_entity.type
_entity.pdbx_description
1 polymer ?
#
loop_
_entity_poly.entity_id
_entity_poly.type
_entity_poly.pdbx_seq_one_letter_code
_entity_poly.pdbx_strand_id
1 'polypeptide(L)'
;MKVVHLTHTDAGNGGARAAYRLHAGLRESGTRSEMFVASKDTQDPDVAEFNNLPTGVWSRLKHRFRRRRIQRAFEPYQDSRPERAEIFKDDRTPHPGEVLRQSPDPDLFNFHSVYGFIDHRTFFQTVSRPVVWTLHDMNAFTGGCQYTVRCRRFEDACGRCPQLGSDDENDLSRQVWSRKKTAYQHTSGQNRLHVVCPSEWMAEEARASTLLADVPVSVIPYGLDTNRFFPRDAEGVPAAFGIPDDHRIVLFVASDTRPRKGFDLLDNALSGLGAEKTTLLSVGGDEPELDSDLPHVHAGYVESDLLLSVFYSLADVFVIPSRQDNLPNTVLESMACGTPVVGFEVGGIPDMVRPGETGWLAKAENVRALRQSIEQALTNDEKRKRMGNRCRAVVEEEYTLETQAAAYKCIYEELLRENAGHA
;
A
#
# COMPACT_ATOMS: atom_id res chain seq x y z
N MET A 1 26.20 3.12 7.85
CA MET A 1 24.91 3.80 7.65
C MET A 1 23.85 3.12 8.53
N LYS A 2 23.13 3.93 9.32
CA LYS A 2 21.98 3.52 10.13
C LYS A 2 20.71 4.17 9.59
N VAL A 3 19.72 3.36 9.21
CA VAL A 3 18.41 3.80 8.73
C VAL A 3 17.36 3.56 9.80
N VAL A 4 16.50 4.53 10.08
CA VAL A 4 15.32 4.35 10.95
C VAL A 4 14.06 4.54 10.11
N HIS A 5 13.29 3.46 10.00
CA HIS A 5 11.98 3.47 9.33
C HIS A 5 10.92 3.98 10.30
N LEU A 6 10.15 4.98 9.88
CA LEU A 6 9.02 5.51 10.63
C LEU A 6 7.71 5.11 9.94
N THR A 7 6.86 4.37 10.64
CA THR A 7 5.56 3.94 10.15
C THR A 7 4.55 3.83 11.29
N HIS A 8 3.25 3.81 10.97
CA HIS A 8 2.22 3.67 11.99
C HIS A 8 2.24 2.27 12.64
N THR A 9 2.44 1.22 11.87
CA THR A 9 2.56 -0.17 12.33
C THR A 9 3.57 -0.94 11.48
N ASP A 10 4.07 -2.04 11.98
CA ASP A 10 5.02 -2.95 11.31
C ASP A 10 4.34 -4.14 10.63
N ALA A 11 3.02 -4.34 10.82
CA ALA A 11 2.24 -5.41 10.21
C ALA A 11 0.78 -4.99 9.96
N GLY A 12 -0.08 -5.92 9.58
CA GLY A 12 -1.56 -5.76 9.53
C GLY A 12 -2.11 -5.18 8.23
N ASN A 13 -1.36 -4.40 7.46
CA ASN A 13 -1.82 -3.85 6.18
C ASN A 13 -0.72 -3.88 5.11
N GLY A 14 -1.10 -3.67 3.82
CA GLY A 14 -0.17 -3.80 2.70
C GLY A 14 1.04 -2.86 2.77
N GLY A 15 0.85 -1.60 3.18
CA GLY A 15 1.93 -0.61 3.32
C GLY A 15 2.88 -0.97 4.47
N ALA A 16 2.36 -1.44 5.60
CA ALA A 16 3.16 -1.90 6.74
C ALA A 16 3.99 -3.15 6.38
N ARG A 17 3.36 -4.12 5.70
CA ARG A 17 4.08 -5.32 5.19
C ARG A 17 5.19 -4.95 4.22
N ALA A 18 4.95 -4.02 3.30
CA ALA A 18 5.97 -3.55 2.36
C ALA A 18 7.12 -2.82 3.09
N ALA A 19 6.83 -2.00 4.09
CA ALA A 19 7.83 -1.34 4.93
C ALA A 19 8.69 -2.35 5.72
N TYR A 20 8.04 -3.36 6.31
CA TYR A 20 8.74 -4.42 7.05
C TYR A 20 9.62 -5.28 6.13
N ARG A 21 9.12 -5.63 4.92
CA ARG A 21 9.90 -6.37 3.92
C ARG A 21 11.17 -5.59 3.49
N LEU A 22 11.05 -4.29 3.27
CA LEU A 22 12.22 -3.45 2.98
C LEU A 22 13.21 -3.42 4.16
N HIS A 23 12.71 -3.26 5.39
CA HIS A 23 13.54 -3.32 6.60
C HIS A 23 14.30 -4.65 6.70
N ALA A 24 13.62 -5.78 6.49
CA ALA A 24 14.24 -7.11 6.50
C ALA A 24 15.30 -7.25 5.40
N GLY A 25 15.00 -6.90 4.16
CA GLY A 25 15.95 -6.96 3.04
C GLY A 25 17.18 -6.08 3.24
N LEU A 26 17.03 -4.89 3.82
CA LEU A 26 18.16 -4.03 4.18
C LEU A 26 19.06 -4.67 5.23
N ARG A 27 18.50 -5.34 6.24
CA ARG A 27 19.27 -6.07 7.27
C ARG A 27 20.02 -7.25 6.66
N GLU A 28 19.36 -8.03 5.81
CA GLU A 28 19.97 -9.15 5.09
C GLU A 28 21.13 -8.68 4.20
N SER A 29 21.03 -7.48 3.62
CA SER A 29 22.12 -6.85 2.85
C SER A 29 23.23 -6.21 3.70
N GLY A 30 23.20 -6.37 5.03
CA GLY A 30 24.17 -5.84 5.99
C GLY A 30 24.00 -4.35 6.33
N THR A 31 22.88 -3.72 5.97
CA THR A 31 22.56 -2.35 6.37
C THR A 31 21.96 -2.36 7.79
N ARG A 32 22.44 -1.47 8.67
CA ARG A 32 21.82 -1.28 9.99
C ARG A 32 20.48 -0.59 9.83
N SER A 33 19.41 -1.37 9.90
CA SER A 33 18.03 -0.93 9.73
C SER A 33 17.27 -1.17 11.04
N GLU A 34 16.57 -0.16 11.52
CA GLU A 34 15.69 -0.21 12.70
C GLU A 34 14.32 0.35 12.32
N MET A 35 13.25 -0.14 12.93
CA MET A 35 11.91 0.45 12.77
C MET A 35 11.46 1.11 14.06
N PHE A 36 10.76 2.24 13.97
CA PHE A 36 10.10 2.90 15.07
C PHE A 36 8.64 3.17 14.71
N VAL A 37 7.73 2.55 15.45
CA VAL A 37 6.31 2.45 15.07
C VAL A 37 5.40 3.01 16.16
N ALA A 38 4.19 3.42 15.76
CA ALA A 38 3.17 3.85 16.74
C ALA A 38 2.51 2.64 17.43
N SER A 39 2.44 1.49 16.74
CA SER A 39 1.95 0.21 17.27
C SER A 39 2.80 -0.91 16.71
N LYS A 40 3.32 -1.77 17.59
CA LYS A 40 4.14 -2.93 17.25
C LYS A 40 3.31 -4.19 17.29
N ASP A 41 3.28 -4.92 16.18
CA ASP A 41 2.55 -6.19 16.04
C ASP A 41 3.52 -7.38 15.96
N THR A 42 4.76 -7.18 15.47
CA THR A 42 5.77 -8.25 15.37
C THR A 42 6.58 -8.43 16.66
N GLN A 43 7.32 -9.56 16.76
CA GLN A 43 8.26 -9.82 17.85
C GLN A 43 9.71 -9.44 17.47
N ASP A 44 9.92 -8.72 16.36
CA ASP A 44 11.24 -8.34 15.90
C ASP A 44 11.93 -7.40 16.92
N PRO A 45 13.15 -7.73 17.40
CA PRO A 45 13.87 -6.90 18.37
C PRO A 45 14.33 -5.55 17.78
N ASP A 46 14.49 -5.43 16.46
CA ASP A 46 14.88 -4.19 15.79
C ASP A 46 13.68 -3.28 15.45
N VAL A 47 12.48 -3.64 15.91
CA VAL A 47 11.28 -2.81 15.89
C VAL A 47 11.01 -2.29 17.30
N ALA A 48 11.04 -0.96 17.46
CA ALA A 48 10.72 -0.28 18.72
C ALA A 48 9.34 0.41 18.61
N GLU A 49 8.55 0.31 19.68
CA GLU A 49 7.24 0.96 19.77
C GLU A 49 7.32 2.29 20.49
N PHE A 50 6.57 3.26 20.00
CA PHE A 50 6.39 4.55 20.65
C PHE A 50 5.57 4.43 21.93
N ASN A 51 6.14 4.82 23.04
CA ASN A 51 5.40 4.92 24.30
C ASN A 51 4.62 6.24 24.35
N ASN A 52 3.30 6.16 24.13
CA ASN A 52 2.42 7.32 24.05
C ASN A 52 1.94 7.86 25.42
N LEU A 53 2.47 7.35 26.53
CA LEU A 53 2.07 7.78 27.88
C LEU A 53 2.66 9.16 28.20
N PRO A 54 1.83 10.23 28.25
CA PRO A 54 2.32 11.57 28.60
C PRO A 54 2.74 11.60 30.06
N THR A 55 3.97 12.06 30.33
CA THR A 55 4.51 12.24 31.66
C THR A 55 4.08 13.59 32.24
N GLY A 56 3.35 13.55 33.38
CA GLY A 56 2.90 14.75 34.10
C GLY A 56 1.54 15.31 33.70
N VAL A 57 0.93 16.06 34.62
CA VAL A 57 -0.45 16.59 34.46
C VAL A 57 -0.57 17.58 33.31
N TRP A 58 0.39 18.48 33.17
CA TRP A 58 0.39 19.50 32.11
C TRP A 58 0.57 18.91 30.72
N SER A 59 1.41 17.86 30.58
CA SER A 59 1.58 17.12 29.33
C SER A 59 0.27 16.43 28.93
N ARG A 60 -0.41 15.77 29.89
CA ARG A 60 -1.73 15.13 29.65
C ARG A 60 -2.79 16.12 29.21
N LEU A 61 -2.82 17.32 29.82
CA LEU A 61 -3.77 18.37 29.44
C LEU A 61 -3.49 18.90 28.02
N LYS A 62 -2.23 19.24 27.70
CA LYS A 62 -1.83 19.68 26.34
C LYS A 62 -2.19 18.64 25.30
N HIS A 63 -1.87 17.38 25.54
CA HIS A 63 -2.19 16.25 24.68
C HIS A 63 -3.71 16.12 24.47
N ARG A 64 -4.51 16.15 25.54
CA ARG A 64 -5.97 16.08 25.47
C ARG A 64 -6.57 17.25 24.65
N PHE A 65 -6.07 18.49 24.86
CA PHE A 65 -6.53 19.65 24.08
C PHE A 65 -6.17 19.53 22.60
N ARG A 66 -4.94 19.10 22.30
CA ARG A 66 -4.49 18.92 20.91
C ARG A 66 -5.29 17.82 20.20
N ARG A 67 -5.47 16.67 20.85
CA ARG A 67 -6.31 15.58 20.33
C ARG A 67 -7.73 16.05 20.03
N ARG A 68 -8.37 16.75 20.97
CA ARG A 68 -9.70 17.33 20.77
C ARG A 68 -9.73 18.32 19.60
N ARG A 69 -8.71 19.18 19.45
CA ARG A 69 -8.63 20.13 18.34
C ARG A 69 -8.51 19.41 16.99
N ILE A 70 -7.76 18.34 16.91
CA ILE A 70 -7.66 17.52 15.69
C ILE A 70 -8.99 16.84 15.40
N GLN A 71 -9.63 16.23 16.39
CA GLN A 71 -10.94 15.59 16.23
C GLN A 71 -12.03 16.57 15.79
N ARG A 72 -12.11 17.74 16.43
CA ARG A 72 -13.07 18.79 16.06
C ARG A 72 -12.94 19.29 14.62
N ALA A 73 -11.77 19.18 14.02
CA ALA A 73 -11.59 19.54 12.61
C ALA A 73 -12.34 18.60 11.66
N PHE A 74 -12.67 17.37 12.10
CA PHE A 74 -13.46 16.40 11.34
C PHE A 74 -14.96 16.46 11.63
N GLU A 75 -15.36 17.03 12.77
CA GLU A 75 -16.79 17.07 13.21
C GLU A 75 -17.73 17.62 12.12
N PRO A 76 -17.39 18.72 11.39
CA PRO A 76 -18.29 19.27 10.37
C PRO A 76 -18.57 18.33 9.18
N TYR A 77 -17.76 17.28 9.02
CA TYR A 77 -17.83 16.38 7.84
C TYR A 77 -18.41 15.00 8.18
N GLN A 78 -18.79 14.75 9.44
CA GLN A 78 -19.27 13.43 9.86
C GLN A 78 -20.53 13.00 9.10
N ASP A 79 -21.46 13.93 8.88
CA ASP A 79 -22.74 13.66 8.23
C ASP A 79 -22.69 13.86 6.69
N SER A 80 -21.77 14.68 6.19
CA SER A 80 -21.64 14.98 4.76
C SER A 80 -20.74 14.01 4.01
N ARG A 81 -19.86 13.32 4.73
CA ARG A 81 -18.89 12.41 4.16
C ARG A 81 -19.58 11.18 3.54
N PRO A 82 -19.29 10.80 2.29
CA PRO A 82 -19.85 9.59 1.70
C PRO A 82 -19.56 8.35 2.56
N GLU A 83 -20.53 7.47 2.73
CA GLU A 83 -20.44 6.28 3.58
C GLU A 83 -19.23 5.39 3.27
N ARG A 84 -18.89 5.26 1.98
CA ARG A 84 -17.76 4.47 1.49
C ARG A 84 -16.60 5.32 0.99
N ALA A 85 -16.43 6.53 1.55
CA ALA A 85 -15.30 7.38 1.21
C ALA A 85 -13.96 6.72 1.57
N GLU A 86 -12.92 7.04 0.81
CA GLU A 86 -11.55 6.59 1.09
C GLU A 86 -11.02 7.14 2.43
N ILE A 87 -10.00 6.50 2.96
CA ILE A 87 -9.40 6.93 4.22
C ILE A 87 -8.85 8.36 4.06
N PHE A 88 -9.22 9.20 5.00
CA PHE A 88 -8.74 10.58 5.10
C PHE A 88 -8.00 10.76 6.44
N LYS A 89 -6.76 11.21 6.40
CA LYS A 89 -5.89 11.39 7.58
C LYS A 89 -5.27 12.76 7.60
N ASP A 90 -5.21 13.35 8.79
CA ASP A 90 -4.59 14.64 9.07
C ASP A 90 -3.05 14.50 9.15
N ASP A 91 -2.34 15.59 8.89
CA ASP A 91 -0.89 15.75 8.98
C ASP A 91 -0.39 15.99 10.41
N ARG A 92 -1.31 16.08 11.37
CA ARG A 92 -1.03 16.36 12.79
C ARG A 92 -1.15 15.12 13.64
N THR A 93 -0.38 15.09 14.74
CA THR A 93 -0.50 14.09 15.81
C THR A 93 -0.74 14.78 17.17
N PRO A 94 -1.37 14.09 18.14
CA PRO A 94 -1.41 14.57 19.50
C PRO A 94 -0.02 14.70 20.18
N HIS A 95 1.02 14.06 19.64
CA HIS A 95 2.37 13.92 20.20
C HIS A 95 3.47 14.58 19.36
N PRO A 96 3.41 15.90 19.07
CA PRO A 96 4.23 16.51 18.01
C PRO A 96 5.75 16.40 18.23
N GLY A 97 6.23 16.39 19.46
CA GLY A 97 7.67 16.31 19.76
C GLY A 97 8.08 15.06 20.53
N GLU A 98 7.12 14.33 21.07
CA GLU A 98 7.36 13.13 21.88
C GLU A 98 7.93 11.99 21.04
N VAL A 99 7.43 11.80 19.82
CA VAL A 99 7.87 10.76 18.89
C VAL A 99 9.34 10.93 18.57
N LEU A 100 9.77 12.16 18.24
CA LEU A 100 11.18 12.44 17.91
C LEU A 100 12.14 12.21 19.08
N ARG A 101 11.71 12.51 20.31
CA ARG A 101 12.54 12.28 21.49
C ARG A 101 12.77 10.81 21.84
N GLN A 102 11.86 9.94 21.41
CA GLN A 102 11.95 8.49 21.65
C GLN A 102 12.51 7.74 20.46
N SER A 103 12.46 8.35 19.27
CA SER A 103 13.02 7.74 18.07
C SER A 103 14.51 7.50 18.21
N PRO A 104 15.02 6.35 17.76
CA PRO A 104 16.46 6.14 17.62
C PRO A 104 17.10 7.21 16.74
N ASP A 105 18.33 7.64 17.03
CA ASP A 105 19.06 8.59 16.20
C ASP A 105 19.64 7.89 14.96
N PRO A 106 19.24 8.24 13.72
CA PRO A 106 19.73 7.64 12.49
C PRO A 106 20.75 8.51 11.76
N ASP A 107 21.37 7.96 10.72
CA ASP A 107 22.00 8.74 9.68
C ASP A 107 20.96 9.37 8.75
N LEU A 108 19.88 8.62 8.46
CA LEU A 108 18.72 9.09 7.69
C LEU A 108 17.43 8.40 8.18
N PHE A 109 16.28 9.06 7.96
CA PHE A 109 14.97 8.49 8.18
C PHE A 109 14.37 7.96 6.87
N ASN A 110 13.68 6.80 6.93
CA ASN A 110 12.77 6.38 5.87
C ASN A 110 11.32 6.44 6.38
N PHE A 111 10.54 7.34 5.80
CA PHE A 111 9.09 7.43 6.08
C PHE A 111 8.31 6.45 5.25
N HIS A 112 7.25 5.93 5.86
CA HIS A 112 6.23 5.11 5.21
C HIS A 112 4.85 5.72 5.48
N SER A 113 3.92 4.97 6.05
CA SER A 113 2.60 5.49 6.45
C SER A 113 2.68 6.22 7.79
N VAL A 114 3.11 7.48 7.78
CA VAL A 114 3.39 8.28 9.00
C VAL A 114 2.23 9.13 9.50
N TYR A 115 1.08 9.13 8.83
CA TYR A 115 -0.09 9.91 9.21
C TYR A 115 -0.62 9.51 10.59
N GLY A 116 -0.99 10.53 11.40
CA GLY A 116 -1.44 10.34 12.78
C GLY A 116 -0.33 9.96 13.77
N PHE A 117 0.88 9.66 13.28
CA PHE A 117 2.05 9.32 14.06
C PHE A 117 3.08 10.45 14.07
N ILE A 118 3.48 10.95 12.91
CA ILE A 118 4.41 12.07 12.77
C ILE A 118 3.64 13.38 12.52
N ASP A 119 3.96 14.42 13.29
CA ASP A 119 3.53 15.80 13.02
C ASP A 119 4.48 16.41 11.99
N HIS A 120 4.03 16.56 10.77
CA HIS A 120 4.88 16.98 9.65
C HIS A 120 5.60 18.31 9.93
N ARG A 121 4.85 19.32 10.45
CA ARG A 121 5.44 20.62 10.74
C ARG A 121 6.55 20.53 11.77
N THR A 122 6.28 19.88 12.90
CA THR A 122 7.29 19.73 13.97
C THR A 122 8.49 18.95 13.49
N PHE A 123 8.27 17.86 12.74
CA PHE A 123 9.35 17.04 12.22
C PHE A 123 10.28 17.84 11.32
N PHE A 124 9.79 18.41 10.23
CA PHE A 124 10.62 19.10 9.24
C PHE A 124 11.23 20.40 9.76
N GLN A 125 10.69 21.02 10.82
CA GLN A 125 11.32 22.14 11.52
C GLN A 125 12.44 21.74 12.47
N THR A 126 12.42 20.52 13.01
CA THR A 126 13.31 20.10 14.11
C THR A 126 14.43 19.19 13.63
N VAL A 127 14.12 18.30 12.65
CA VAL A 127 15.04 17.27 12.18
C VAL A 127 15.86 17.78 11.01
N SER A 128 17.18 17.71 11.13
CA SER A 128 18.11 18.07 10.05
C SER A 128 18.61 16.87 9.23
N ARG A 129 18.31 15.63 9.67
CA ARG A 129 18.69 14.41 8.96
C ARG A 129 17.95 14.28 7.63
N PRO A 130 18.55 13.69 6.59
CA PRO A 130 17.87 13.38 5.35
C PRO A 130 16.69 12.44 5.57
N VAL A 131 15.68 12.58 4.72
CA VAL A 131 14.47 11.77 4.73
C VAL A 131 14.24 11.17 3.36
N VAL A 132 14.11 9.85 3.28
CA VAL A 132 13.48 9.17 2.15
C VAL A 132 12.04 8.89 2.52
N TRP A 133 11.08 9.24 1.65
CA TRP A 133 9.68 8.95 1.88
C TRP A 133 9.16 7.95 0.86
N THR A 134 8.95 6.70 1.30
CA THR A 134 8.33 5.67 0.48
C THR A 134 6.81 5.85 0.47
N LEU A 135 6.23 6.12 -0.69
CA LEU A 135 4.81 6.41 -0.84
C LEU A 135 4.00 5.13 -1.06
N HIS A 136 3.35 4.64 -0.01
CA HIS A 136 2.41 3.50 -0.12
C HIS A 136 1.03 3.93 -0.62
N ASP A 137 0.69 5.19 -0.45
CA ASP A 137 -0.55 5.84 -0.87
C ASP A 137 -0.32 7.32 -1.20
N MET A 138 -1.37 8.03 -1.61
CA MET A 138 -1.30 9.42 -2.04
C MET A 138 -1.36 10.44 -0.87
N ASN A 139 -1.46 10.00 0.40
CA ASN A 139 -1.65 10.92 1.51
C ASN A 139 -0.55 11.98 1.61
N ALA A 140 0.71 11.62 1.35
CA ALA A 140 1.85 12.54 1.46
C ALA A 140 1.68 13.81 0.63
N PHE A 141 1.09 13.70 -0.56
CA PHE A 141 0.97 14.78 -1.54
C PHE A 141 -0.49 15.24 -1.82
N THR A 142 -1.44 14.82 -0.98
CA THR A 142 -2.83 15.26 -1.03
C THR A 142 -3.21 16.07 0.21
N GLY A 143 -4.42 16.61 0.22
CA GLY A 143 -5.03 17.26 1.40
C GLY A 143 -5.54 16.28 2.47
N GLY A 144 -5.11 15.00 2.45
CA GLY A 144 -5.41 14.04 3.49
C GLY A 144 -5.98 12.70 3.03
N CYS A 145 -6.48 12.57 1.80
CA CYS A 145 -6.96 11.30 1.27
C CYS A 145 -5.80 10.37 0.89
N GLN A 146 -5.97 9.05 1.14
CA GLN A 146 -5.01 8.03 0.73
C GLN A 146 -5.11 7.69 -0.76
N TYR A 147 -6.30 7.78 -1.32
CA TYR A 147 -6.56 7.66 -2.75
C TYR A 147 -7.55 8.72 -3.18
N THR A 148 -7.31 9.32 -4.33
CA THR A 148 -8.13 10.44 -4.81
C THR A 148 -9.32 9.99 -5.63
N VAL A 149 -9.33 8.72 -6.03
CA VAL A 149 -10.29 8.12 -6.97
C VAL A 149 -10.25 8.89 -8.30
N ARG A 150 -11.12 9.87 -8.51
CA ARG A 150 -11.15 10.70 -9.74
C ARG A 150 -10.84 12.17 -9.49
N CYS A 151 -10.54 12.55 -8.23
CA CYS A 151 -10.25 13.94 -7.87
C CYS A 151 -8.81 14.32 -8.25
N ARG A 152 -8.66 15.40 -9.02
CA ARG A 152 -7.34 15.94 -9.43
C ARG A 152 -6.95 17.23 -8.69
N ARG A 153 -7.69 17.65 -7.66
CA ARG A 153 -7.45 18.91 -6.97
C ARG A 153 -6.12 18.98 -6.22
N PHE A 154 -5.51 17.86 -5.93
CA PHE A 154 -4.18 17.78 -5.30
C PHE A 154 -3.05 18.32 -6.20
N GLU A 155 -3.28 18.41 -7.51
CA GLU A 155 -2.31 18.97 -8.46
C GLU A 155 -2.03 20.44 -8.21
N ASP A 156 -3.04 21.20 -7.79
CA ASP A 156 -2.91 22.62 -7.46
C ASP A 156 -2.94 22.83 -5.92
N ALA A 157 -4.12 22.80 -5.35
CA ALA A 157 -4.32 22.92 -3.90
C ALA A 157 -5.69 22.36 -3.54
N CYS A 158 -5.77 21.35 -2.68
CA CYS A 158 -7.02 20.73 -2.28
C CYS A 158 -8.09 21.74 -1.79
N GLY A 159 -9.30 21.32 -1.51
CA GLY A 159 -10.49 22.08 -1.19
C GLY A 159 -11.69 21.53 -1.93
N ARG A 160 -12.93 21.84 -1.56
CA ARG A 160 -14.17 21.26 -2.10
C ARG A 160 -14.03 19.74 -2.23
N CYS A 161 -13.64 19.12 -1.12
CA CYS A 161 -13.16 17.74 -1.14
C CYS A 161 -14.31 16.72 -1.25
N PRO A 162 -14.38 15.91 -2.32
CA PRO A 162 -15.43 14.90 -2.44
C PRO A 162 -15.35 13.82 -1.36
N GLN A 163 -14.16 13.52 -0.82
CA GLN A 163 -13.99 12.58 0.28
C GLN A 163 -14.52 13.11 1.62
N LEU A 164 -14.74 14.40 1.74
CA LEU A 164 -15.36 15.05 2.90
C LEU A 164 -16.83 15.43 2.64
N GLY A 165 -17.32 15.27 1.39
CA GLY A 165 -18.63 15.78 0.99
C GLY A 165 -18.73 17.30 1.13
N SER A 166 -17.66 18.02 0.81
CA SER A 166 -17.52 19.45 1.04
C SER A 166 -17.48 20.25 -0.27
N ASP A 167 -18.26 21.34 -0.33
CA ASP A 167 -18.21 22.33 -1.40
C ASP A 167 -17.41 23.59 -1.02
N ASP A 168 -16.88 23.67 0.22
CA ASP A 168 -16.06 24.78 0.69
C ASP A 168 -14.64 24.67 0.17
N GLU A 169 -14.13 25.75 -0.43
CA GLU A 169 -12.74 25.83 -0.88
C GLU A 169 -11.72 25.80 0.27
N ASN A 170 -12.12 26.25 1.45
CA ASN A 170 -11.27 26.32 2.64
C ASN A 170 -11.55 25.20 3.63
N ASP A 171 -12.06 24.06 3.15
CA ASP A 171 -12.34 22.88 3.94
C ASP A 171 -11.09 22.26 4.60
N LEU A 172 -11.28 21.19 5.35
CA LEU A 172 -10.18 20.51 6.03
C LEU A 172 -9.09 20.05 5.05
N SER A 173 -9.46 19.65 3.83
CA SER A 173 -8.46 19.20 2.85
C SER A 173 -7.53 20.33 2.39
N ARG A 174 -8.05 21.55 2.19
CA ARG A 174 -7.26 22.75 1.92
C ARG A 174 -6.36 23.09 3.10
N GLN A 175 -6.88 22.99 4.31
CA GLN A 175 -6.11 23.28 5.52
C GLN A 175 -4.96 22.27 5.72
N VAL A 176 -5.20 20.97 5.51
CA VAL A 176 -4.16 19.94 5.55
C VAL A 176 -3.11 20.21 4.48
N TRP A 177 -3.53 20.43 3.24
CA TRP A 177 -2.64 20.73 2.12
C TRP A 177 -1.74 21.95 2.42
N SER A 178 -2.32 23.03 2.91
CA SER A 178 -1.57 24.28 3.23
C SER A 178 -0.54 24.06 4.35
N ARG A 179 -0.87 23.25 5.36
CA ARG A 179 0.08 22.91 6.43
C ARG A 179 1.23 22.05 5.92
N LYS A 180 0.94 21.06 5.06
CA LYS A 180 1.96 20.22 4.39
C LYS A 180 2.88 21.07 3.53
N LYS A 181 2.32 21.98 2.71
CA LYS A 181 3.12 22.91 1.90
C LYS A 181 4.11 23.70 2.77
N THR A 182 3.64 24.27 3.87
CA THR A 182 4.51 25.01 4.80
C THR A 182 5.56 24.09 5.44
N ALA A 183 5.18 22.86 5.80
CA ALA A 183 6.12 21.90 6.40
C ALA A 183 7.22 21.49 5.42
N TYR A 184 6.87 21.18 4.17
CA TYR A 184 7.84 20.70 3.15
C TYR A 184 8.76 21.82 2.65
N GLN A 185 8.36 23.10 2.74
CA GLN A 185 9.27 24.24 2.45
C GLN A 185 10.53 24.23 3.31
N HIS A 186 10.50 23.63 4.50
CA HIS A 186 11.70 23.48 5.33
C HIS A 186 12.71 22.47 4.80
N THR A 187 12.37 21.69 3.78
CA THR A 187 13.29 20.76 3.09
C THR A 187 13.81 21.32 1.78
N SER A 188 13.18 22.38 1.24
CA SER A 188 13.52 22.99 -0.04
C SER A 188 14.93 23.60 -0.02
N GLY A 189 15.69 23.40 -1.07
CA GLY A 189 17.05 23.93 -1.23
C GLY A 189 18.14 23.24 -0.41
N GLN A 190 17.82 22.18 0.33
CA GLN A 190 18.77 21.43 1.15
C GLN A 190 18.88 19.94 0.77
N ASN A 191 18.21 19.49 -0.30
CA ASN A 191 18.15 18.08 -0.74
C ASN A 191 17.91 17.07 0.40
N ARG A 192 17.09 17.48 1.39
CA ARG A 192 16.83 16.66 2.58
C ARG A 192 15.66 15.71 2.45
N LEU A 193 14.81 15.90 1.45
CA LEU A 193 13.64 15.04 1.20
C LEU A 193 13.77 14.42 -0.19
N HIS A 194 13.70 13.10 -0.25
CA HIS A 194 13.63 12.33 -1.48
C HIS A 194 12.41 11.41 -1.42
N VAL A 195 11.62 11.36 -2.46
CA VAL A 195 10.42 10.53 -2.54
C VAL A 195 10.74 9.27 -3.35
N VAL A 196 10.35 8.11 -2.82
CA VAL A 196 10.38 6.83 -3.54
C VAL A 196 8.96 6.33 -3.74
N CYS A 197 8.60 6.10 -4.98
CA CYS A 197 7.32 5.55 -5.39
C CYS A 197 7.50 4.08 -5.82
N PRO A 198 6.61 3.16 -5.42
CA PRO A 198 6.74 1.75 -5.81
C PRO A 198 6.27 1.48 -7.25
N SER A 199 5.57 2.42 -7.88
CA SER A 199 5.07 2.30 -9.27
C SER A 199 5.31 3.58 -10.06
N GLU A 200 5.39 3.46 -11.38
CA GLU A 200 5.45 4.64 -12.27
C GLU A 200 4.19 5.50 -12.12
N TRP A 201 3.02 4.87 -12.02
CA TRP A 201 1.78 5.58 -11.77
C TRP A 201 1.85 6.48 -10.52
N MET A 202 2.34 5.94 -9.39
CA MET A 202 2.46 6.74 -8.16
C MET A 202 3.48 7.87 -8.32
N ALA A 203 4.55 7.66 -9.09
CA ALA A 203 5.55 8.68 -9.37
C ALA A 203 4.97 9.80 -10.24
N GLU A 204 4.16 9.47 -11.25
CA GLU A 204 3.45 10.46 -12.07
C GLU A 204 2.48 11.30 -11.23
N GLU A 205 1.68 10.66 -10.39
CA GLU A 205 0.77 11.35 -9.48
C GLU A 205 1.51 12.25 -8.46
N ALA A 206 2.62 11.77 -7.92
CA ALA A 206 3.46 12.55 -7.00
C ALA A 206 4.07 13.79 -7.67
N ARG A 207 4.61 13.63 -8.88
CA ARG A 207 5.18 14.73 -9.69
C ARG A 207 4.12 15.75 -10.11
N ALA A 208 2.87 15.32 -10.31
CA ALA A 208 1.77 16.22 -10.64
C ALA A 208 1.34 17.12 -9.46
N SER A 209 1.68 16.75 -8.23
CA SER A 209 1.30 17.53 -7.04
C SER A 209 2.25 18.69 -6.79
N THR A 210 1.68 19.90 -6.63
CA THR A 210 2.44 21.10 -6.23
C THR A 210 3.07 21.01 -4.83
N LEU A 211 2.71 20.02 -4.02
CA LEU A 211 3.38 19.75 -2.73
C LEU A 211 4.77 19.16 -2.89
N LEU A 212 5.01 18.41 -3.98
CA LEU A 212 6.26 17.70 -4.25
C LEU A 212 6.97 18.18 -5.52
N ALA A 213 6.56 19.33 -6.09
CA ALA A 213 7.07 19.84 -7.35
C ALA A 213 8.61 19.98 -7.40
N ASP A 214 9.22 20.33 -6.26
CA ASP A 214 10.68 20.53 -6.14
C ASP A 214 11.37 19.35 -5.41
N VAL A 215 10.67 18.23 -5.21
CA VAL A 215 11.22 17.06 -4.49
C VAL A 215 11.63 15.98 -5.49
N PRO A 216 12.86 15.46 -5.40
CA PRO A 216 13.30 14.35 -6.26
C PRO A 216 12.40 13.11 -6.05
N VAL A 217 12.00 12.47 -7.16
CA VAL A 217 11.13 11.28 -7.18
C VAL A 217 11.80 10.17 -7.95
N SER A 218 12.04 9.05 -7.28
CA SER A 218 12.53 7.80 -7.88
C SER A 218 11.48 6.71 -7.82
N VAL A 219 11.57 5.73 -8.73
CA VAL A 219 10.72 4.54 -8.71
C VAL A 219 11.54 3.35 -8.26
N ILE A 220 11.11 2.70 -7.17
CA ILE A 220 11.67 1.44 -6.68
C ILE A 220 10.51 0.53 -6.29
N PRO A 221 10.25 -0.54 -7.05
CA PRO A 221 9.18 -1.48 -6.75
C PRO A 221 9.32 -2.16 -5.38
N TYR A 222 8.23 -2.70 -4.86
CA TYR A 222 8.28 -3.54 -3.68
C TYR A 222 9.07 -4.82 -3.93
N GLY A 223 9.81 -5.26 -2.92
CA GLY A 223 10.45 -6.57 -2.89
C GLY A 223 9.61 -7.61 -2.16
N LEU A 224 9.76 -8.85 -2.57
CA LEU A 224 9.10 -10.00 -1.98
C LEU A 224 10.13 -11.07 -1.61
N ASP A 225 9.91 -11.75 -0.48
CA ASP A 225 10.67 -12.94 -0.10
C ASP A 225 10.19 -14.15 -0.93
N THR A 226 10.95 -14.47 -1.95
CA THR A 226 10.66 -15.58 -2.87
C THR A 226 10.84 -16.96 -2.25
N ASN A 227 11.41 -17.04 -1.04
CA ASN A 227 11.49 -18.30 -0.26
C ASN A 227 10.24 -18.50 0.61
N ARG A 228 9.45 -17.45 0.85
CA ARG A 228 8.15 -17.54 1.52
C ARG A 228 7.02 -17.74 0.53
N PHE A 229 7.02 -16.98 -0.56
CA PHE A 229 6.04 -17.08 -1.64
C PHE A 229 6.65 -17.81 -2.84
N PHE A 230 6.22 -19.03 -3.06
CA PHE A 230 6.64 -19.88 -4.18
C PHE A 230 5.56 -20.93 -4.49
N PRO A 231 5.56 -21.55 -5.67
CA PRO A 231 4.60 -22.58 -6.02
C PRO A 231 4.65 -23.74 -5.03
N ARG A 232 3.52 -24.04 -4.39
CA ARG A 232 3.39 -25.11 -3.39
C ARG A 232 2.54 -26.23 -3.94
N ASP A 233 2.84 -27.44 -3.49
CA ASP A 233 1.90 -28.55 -3.65
C ASP A 233 0.69 -28.29 -2.73
N ALA A 234 -0.47 -28.13 -3.35
CA ALA A 234 -1.74 -27.87 -2.70
C ALA A 234 -2.76 -29.01 -2.91
N GLU A 235 -2.27 -30.23 -3.24
CA GLU A 235 -3.11 -31.43 -3.41
C GLU A 235 -3.94 -31.68 -2.15
N GLY A 236 -5.24 -31.93 -2.34
CA GLY A 236 -6.19 -32.16 -1.24
C GLY A 236 -6.64 -30.90 -0.47
N VAL A 237 -6.01 -29.75 -0.64
CA VAL A 237 -6.44 -28.50 0.02
C VAL A 237 -7.82 -28.05 -0.46
N PRO A 238 -8.16 -28.07 -1.76
CA PRO A 238 -9.52 -27.73 -2.22
C PRO A 238 -10.60 -28.53 -1.54
N ALA A 239 -10.42 -29.84 -1.41
CA ALA A 239 -11.38 -30.73 -0.75
C ALA A 239 -11.62 -30.36 0.73
N ALA A 240 -10.59 -29.91 1.45
CA ALA A 240 -10.73 -29.44 2.84
C ALA A 240 -11.60 -28.19 2.97
N PHE A 241 -11.73 -27.41 1.91
CA PHE A 241 -12.61 -26.24 1.81
C PHE A 241 -13.94 -26.55 1.10
N GLY A 242 -14.22 -27.81 0.79
CA GLY A 242 -15.44 -28.24 0.09
C GLY A 242 -15.47 -27.83 -1.40
N ILE A 243 -14.33 -27.53 -1.99
CA ILE A 243 -14.20 -27.21 -3.41
C ILE A 243 -14.06 -28.53 -4.18
N PRO A 244 -14.93 -28.84 -5.16
CA PRO A 244 -14.80 -30.04 -5.97
C PRO A 244 -13.50 -30.07 -6.79
N ASP A 245 -12.89 -31.26 -6.95
CA ASP A 245 -11.62 -31.45 -7.63
C ASP A 245 -11.65 -31.06 -9.12
N ASP A 246 -12.83 -31.08 -9.75
CA ASP A 246 -13.01 -30.68 -11.16
C ASP A 246 -13.36 -29.21 -11.36
N HIS A 247 -13.41 -28.42 -10.25
CA HIS A 247 -13.64 -26.97 -10.32
C HIS A 247 -12.35 -26.20 -10.59
N ARG A 248 -12.51 -25.13 -11.36
CA ARG A 248 -11.51 -24.06 -11.49
C ARG A 248 -11.65 -23.08 -10.33
N ILE A 249 -10.54 -22.59 -9.85
CA ILE A 249 -10.50 -21.67 -8.70
C ILE A 249 -10.11 -20.27 -9.14
N VAL A 250 -11.04 -19.33 -9.01
CA VAL A 250 -10.81 -17.90 -9.13
C VAL A 250 -10.52 -17.35 -7.74
N LEU A 251 -9.35 -16.78 -7.53
CA LEU A 251 -8.95 -16.22 -6.23
C LEU A 251 -9.12 -14.70 -6.20
N PHE A 252 -9.72 -14.19 -5.13
CA PHE A 252 -9.76 -12.77 -4.78
C PHE A 252 -9.19 -12.57 -3.38
N VAL A 253 -8.24 -11.63 -3.22
CA VAL A 253 -7.59 -11.33 -1.92
C VAL A 253 -7.66 -9.84 -1.66
N ALA A 254 -8.35 -9.43 -0.60
CA ALA A 254 -8.42 -8.03 -0.17
C ALA A 254 -8.65 -7.94 1.34
N SER A 255 -7.99 -6.99 2.00
CA SER A 255 -8.16 -6.75 3.44
C SER A 255 -9.54 -6.21 3.79
N ASP A 256 -10.21 -5.57 2.84
CA ASP A 256 -11.55 -4.97 2.98
C ASP A 256 -12.27 -4.94 1.61
N THR A 257 -13.59 -4.73 1.67
CA THR A 257 -14.48 -4.68 0.49
C THR A 257 -14.84 -3.26 0.06
N ARG A 258 -13.99 -2.26 0.38
CA ARG A 258 -14.23 -0.88 -0.09
C ARG A 258 -14.39 -0.80 -1.62
N PRO A 259 -15.20 0.14 -2.14
CA PRO A 259 -15.48 0.27 -3.57
C PRO A 259 -14.23 0.34 -4.44
N ARG A 260 -13.13 0.89 -3.93
CA ARG A 260 -11.84 0.95 -4.62
C ARG A 260 -11.29 -0.44 -4.98
N LYS A 261 -11.57 -1.45 -4.16
CA LYS A 261 -11.14 -2.84 -4.40
C LYS A 261 -11.95 -3.56 -5.49
N GLY A 262 -13.12 -3.01 -5.87
CA GLY A 262 -13.86 -3.41 -7.05
C GLY A 262 -14.50 -4.80 -6.98
N PHE A 263 -14.80 -5.31 -5.78
CA PHE A 263 -15.44 -6.61 -5.64
C PHE A 263 -16.76 -6.69 -6.42
N ASP A 264 -17.56 -5.63 -6.40
CA ASP A 264 -18.80 -5.49 -7.17
C ASP A 264 -18.59 -5.68 -8.69
N LEU A 265 -17.45 -5.23 -9.22
CA LEU A 265 -17.08 -5.44 -10.63
C LEU A 265 -16.69 -6.90 -10.91
N LEU A 266 -16.04 -7.55 -9.95
CA LEU A 266 -15.72 -8.97 -10.04
C LEU A 266 -16.98 -9.82 -10.02
N ASP A 267 -17.87 -9.61 -9.06
CA ASP A 267 -19.13 -10.35 -8.93
C ASP A 267 -19.98 -10.21 -10.21
N ASN A 268 -20.13 -9.00 -10.72
CA ASN A 268 -20.78 -8.76 -12.01
C ASN A 268 -20.08 -9.46 -13.19
N ALA A 269 -18.75 -9.61 -13.16
CA ALA A 269 -18.02 -10.35 -14.18
C ALA A 269 -18.28 -11.86 -14.07
N LEU A 270 -18.34 -12.37 -12.84
CA LEU A 270 -18.58 -13.78 -12.55
C LEU A 270 -20.01 -14.22 -12.85
N SER A 271 -21.02 -13.36 -12.62
CA SER A 271 -22.46 -13.65 -12.86
C SER A 271 -22.79 -14.09 -14.28
N GLY A 272 -21.91 -13.90 -15.23
CA GLY A 272 -22.15 -14.33 -16.63
C GLY A 272 -21.14 -15.34 -17.13
N LEU A 273 -20.27 -15.87 -16.27
CA LEU A 273 -19.45 -17.03 -16.59
C LEU A 273 -20.34 -18.27 -16.72
N GLY A 274 -20.20 -19.07 -17.76
CA GLY A 274 -20.83 -20.40 -17.88
C GLY A 274 -20.20 -21.37 -16.86
N ALA A 275 -20.49 -21.14 -15.58
CA ALA A 275 -19.59 -21.45 -14.48
C ALA A 275 -19.95 -22.73 -13.71
N GLU A 276 -20.55 -23.75 -14.34
CA GLU A 276 -20.91 -25.03 -13.67
C GLU A 276 -19.71 -25.70 -12.94
N LYS A 277 -18.48 -25.28 -13.26
CA LYS A 277 -17.23 -25.86 -12.68
C LYS A 277 -16.23 -24.77 -12.27
N THR A 278 -16.71 -23.71 -11.65
CA THR A 278 -15.85 -22.64 -11.13
C THR A 278 -16.26 -22.31 -9.71
N THR A 279 -15.27 -22.10 -8.83
CA THR A 279 -15.48 -21.63 -7.47
C THR A 279 -14.72 -20.34 -7.27
N LEU A 280 -15.35 -19.33 -6.68
CA LEU A 280 -14.69 -18.16 -6.14
C LEU A 280 -14.11 -18.51 -4.76
N LEU A 281 -12.80 -18.36 -4.58
CA LEU A 281 -12.17 -18.36 -3.27
C LEU A 281 -11.83 -16.92 -2.90
N SER A 282 -12.41 -16.42 -1.81
CA SER A 282 -12.10 -15.08 -1.30
C SER A 282 -11.33 -15.16 0.01
N VAL A 283 -10.34 -14.26 0.17
CA VAL A 283 -9.51 -14.14 1.37
C VAL A 283 -9.51 -12.68 1.82
N GLY A 284 -9.91 -12.45 3.08
CA GLY A 284 -9.97 -11.09 3.63
C GLY A 284 -10.70 -10.98 4.95
N GLY A 285 -10.79 -9.76 5.50
CA GLY A 285 -11.48 -9.53 6.77
C GLY A 285 -13.00 -9.63 6.67
N ASP A 286 -13.55 -9.07 5.60
CA ASP A 286 -15.00 -9.05 5.37
C ASP A 286 -15.35 -10.10 4.32
N GLU A 287 -16.34 -10.96 4.63
CA GLU A 287 -16.93 -11.86 3.64
C GLU A 287 -17.71 -11.02 2.63
N PRO A 288 -17.34 -11.05 1.34
CA PRO A 288 -18.06 -10.27 0.35
C PRO A 288 -19.40 -10.91 0.02
N GLU A 289 -20.45 -10.09 -0.07
CA GLU A 289 -21.77 -10.53 -0.55
C GLU A 289 -21.72 -10.71 -2.08
N LEU A 290 -22.18 -11.87 -2.56
CA LEU A 290 -22.31 -12.17 -3.98
C LEU A 290 -23.78 -12.10 -4.41
N ASP A 291 -24.01 -11.46 -5.55
CA ASP A 291 -25.30 -11.50 -6.27
C ASP A 291 -25.36 -12.67 -7.27
N SER A 292 -24.20 -13.28 -7.59
CA SER A 292 -24.09 -14.41 -8.49
C SER A 292 -24.33 -15.75 -7.78
N ASP A 293 -24.89 -16.73 -8.50
CA ASP A 293 -25.07 -18.10 -8.04
C ASP A 293 -23.79 -18.95 -8.06
N LEU A 294 -22.61 -18.31 -8.19
CA LEU A 294 -21.33 -19.00 -8.26
C LEU A 294 -20.97 -19.64 -6.90
N PRO A 295 -20.52 -20.90 -6.85
CA PRO A 295 -19.96 -21.48 -5.63
C PRO A 295 -18.87 -20.55 -5.05
N HIS A 296 -19.03 -20.19 -3.78
CA HIS A 296 -18.14 -19.27 -3.08
C HIS A 296 -17.63 -19.87 -1.79
N VAL A 297 -16.35 -19.75 -1.56
CA VAL A 297 -15.68 -20.11 -0.30
C VAL A 297 -14.97 -18.87 0.22
N HIS A 298 -15.29 -18.46 1.44
CA HIS A 298 -14.58 -17.38 2.14
C HIS A 298 -13.66 -17.96 3.21
N ALA A 299 -12.35 -17.75 3.05
CA ALA A 299 -11.34 -18.27 3.98
C ALA A 299 -11.03 -17.33 5.17
N GLY A 300 -11.71 -16.18 5.25
CA GLY A 300 -11.48 -15.19 6.29
C GLY A 300 -10.13 -14.47 6.17
N TYR A 301 -9.77 -13.73 7.23
CA TYR A 301 -8.49 -13.03 7.27
C TYR A 301 -7.33 -13.98 7.56
N VAL A 302 -6.31 -13.96 6.72
CA VAL A 302 -5.14 -14.84 6.79
C VAL A 302 -3.88 -14.03 7.02
N GLU A 303 -3.26 -14.19 8.19
CA GLU A 303 -1.98 -13.55 8.54
C GLU A 303 -0.77 -14.35 8.04
N SER A 304 -0.91 -15.67 7.95
CA SER A 304 0.17 -16.58 7.60
C SER A 304 0.58 -16.47 6.12
N ASP A 305 1.80 -16.01 5.86
CA ASP A 305 2.39 -16.00 4.52
C ASP A 305 2.43 -17.42 3.91
N LEU A 306 2.61 -18.46 4.74
CA LEU A 306 2.56 -19.85 4.30
C LEU A 306 1.18 -20.22 3.74
N LEU A 307 0.12 -19.90 4.49
CA LEU A 307 -1.24 -20.23 4.07
C LEU A 307 -1.68 -19.39 2.87
N LEU A 308 -1.30 -18.10 2.83
CA LEU A 308 -1.50 -17.26 1.65
C LEU A 308 -0.81 -17.85 0.41
N SER A 309 0.45 -18.31 0.55
CA SER A 309 1.20 -18.95 -0.53
C SER A 309 0.51 -20.22 -1.04
N VAL A 310 -0.14 -20.99 -0.14
CA VAL A 310 -0.95 -22.16 -0.53
C VAL A 310 -2.19 -21.70 -1.32
N PHE A 311 -2.93 -20.70 -0.86
CA PHE A 311 -4.10 -20.19 -1.57
C PHE A 311 -3.76 -19.62 -2.95
N TYR A 312 -2.67 -18.88 -3.07
CA TYR A 312 -2.21 -18.47 -4.39
C TYR A 312 -1.84 -19.66 -5.28
N SER A 313 -1.14 -20.66 -4.75
CA SER A 313 -0.68 -21.80 -5.53
C SER A 313 -1.80 -22.72 -6.02
N LEU A 314 -2.91 -22.82 -5.27
CA LEU A 314 -4.06 -23.64 -5.66
C LEU A 314 -4.98 -22.96 -6.67
N ALA A 315 -4.89 -21.64 -6.82
CA ALA A 315 -5.76 -20.89 -7.70
C ALA A 315 -5.34 -21.04 -9.17
N ASP A 316 -6.33 -21.18 -10.05
CA ASP A 316 -6.10 -21.15 -11.51
C ASP A 316 -5.76 -19.71 -11.96
N VAL A 317 -6.37 -18.72 -11.34
CA VAL A 317 -6.15 -17.31 -11.63
C VAL A 317 -6.43 -16.45 -10.41
N PHE A 318 -5.59 -15.46 -10.19
CA PHE A 318 -5.84 -14.38 -9.22
C PHE A 318 -6.49 -13.20 -9.94
N VAL A 319 -7.60 -12.67 -9.41
CA VAL A 319 -8.28 -11.52 -9.98
C VAL A 319 -8.16 -10.32 -9.06
N ILE A 320 -7.67 -9.21 -9.63
CA ILE A 320 -7.56 -7.91 -8.96
C ILE A 320 -8.43 -6.87 -9.68
N PRO A 321 -9.70 -6.71 -9.28
CA PRO A 321 -10.65 -5.84 -9.96
C PRO A 321 -10.61 -4.40 -9.46
N SER A 322 -9.49 -3.98 -8.86
CA SER A 322 -9.34 -2.65 -8.23
C SER A 322 -9.60 -1.53 -9.22
N ARG A 323 -10.31 -0.48 -8.77
CA ARG A 323 -10.52 0.77 -9.50
C ARG A 323 -9.30 1.70 -9.43
N GLN A 324 -8.50 1.54 -8.39
CA GLN A 324 -7.24 2.26 -8.18
C GLN A 324 -6.39 1.49 -7.17
N ASP A 325 -5.14 1.21 -7.50
CA ASP A 325 -4.17 0.62 -6.56
C ASP A 325 -2.77 1.09 -6.93
N ASN A 326 -1.87 1.14 -5.95
CA ASN A 326 -0.50 1.57 -6.20
C ASN A 326 0.33 0.41 -6.81
N LEU A 327 1.03 -0.36 -6.01
CA LEU A 327 1.69 -1.61 -6.41
C LEU A 327 1.20 -2.71 -5.46
N PRO A 328 0.09 -3.40 -5.77
CA PRO A 328 -0.52 -4.33 -4.82
C PRO A 328 0.36 -5.54 -4.53
N ASN A 329 0.73 -5.74 -3.26
CA ASN A 329 1.51 -6.90 -2.80
C ASN A 329 0.86 -8.23 -3.24
N THR A 330 -0.48 -8.30 -3.25
CA THR A 330 -1.23 -9.48 -3.64
C THR A 330 -0.96 -9.94 -5.08
N VAL A 331 -0.63 -9.01 -5.99
CA VAL A 331 -0.18 -9.35 -7.35
C VAL A 331 1.19 -9.97 -7.32
N LEU A 332 2.15 -9.38 -6.60
CA LEU A 332 3.50 -9.95 -6.47
C LEU A 332 3.47 -11.33 -5.80
N GLU A 333 2.66 -11.48 -4.76
CA GLU A 333 2.48 -12.73 -4.02
C GLU A 333 1.89 -13.83 -4.92
N SER A 334 0.86 -13.50 -5.71
CA SER A 334 0.26 -14.41 -6.70
C SER A 334 1.27 -14.81 -7.78
N MET A 335 1.96 -13.84 -8.37
CA MET A 335 2.96 -14.10 -9.40
C MET A 335 4.12 -14.96 -8.86
N ALA A 336 4.58 -14.70 -7.64
CA ALA A 336 5.62 -15.48 -6.98
C ALA A 336 5.22 -16.95 -6.79
N CYS A 337 3.93 -17.20 -6.53
CA CYS A 337 3.37 -18.55 -6.40
C CYS A 337 3.04 -19.21 -7.75
N GLY A 338 3.39 -18.58 -8.87
CA GLY A 338 3.18 -19.13 -10.20
C GLY A 338 1.72 -19.01 -10.70
N THR A 339 0.93 -18.11 -10.11
CA THR A 339 -0.48 -17.92 -10.47
C THR A 339 -0.63 -16.63 -11.27
N PRO A 340 -1.08 -16.73 -12.54
CA PRO A 340 -1.26 -15.57 -13.40
C PRO A 340 -2.41 -14.67 -12.93
N VAL A 341 -2.34 -13.40 -13.34
CA VAL A 341 -3.20 -12.35 -12.84
C VAL A 341 -4.16 -11.85 -13.91
N VAL A 342 -5.41 -11.65 -13.53
CA VAL A 342 -6.38 -10.87 -14.32
C VAL A 342 -6.73 -9.60 -13.54
N GLY A 343 -6.61 -8.44 -14.17
CA GLY A 343 -6.89 -7.16 -13.52
C GLY A 343 -7.37 -6.08 -14.48
N PHE A 344 -7.64 -4.90 -13.91
CA PHE A 344 -7.84 -3.71 -14.71
C PHE A 344 -6.50 -2.98 -14.97
N GLU A 345 -6.44 -2.29 -16.11
CA GLU A 345 -5.35 -1.40 -16.49
C GLU A 345 -5.46 -0.08 -15.71
N VAL A 346 -5.16 -0.13 -14.40
CA VAL A 346 -5.26 1.01 -13.47
C VAL A 346 -4.11 1.03 -12.47
N GLY A 347 -3.72 2.24 -12.06
CA GLY A 347 -2.65 2.41 -11.08
C GLY A 347 -1.35 1.76 -11.52
N GLY A 348 -0.62 1.15 -10.58
CA GLY A 348 0.60 0.41 -10.86
C GLY A 348 0.38 -1.08 -11.19
N ILE A 349 -0.84 -1.53 -11.41
CA ILE A 349 -1.09 -2.93 -11.84
C ILE A 349 -0.40 -3.23 -13.18
N PRO A 350 -0.42 -2.34 -14.20
CA PRO A 350 0.29 -2.57 -15.46
C PRO A 350 1.82 -2.66 -15.34
N ASP A 351 2.41 -2.12 -14.28
CA ASP A 351 3.87 -2.24 -14.07
C ASP A 351 4.27 -3.69 -13.80
N MET A 352 3.37 -4.50 -13.23
CA MET A 352 3.62 -5.91 -12.88
C MET A 352 2.97 -6.90 -13.86
N VAL A 353 1.71 -6.63 -14.23
CA VAL A 353 0.92 -7.52 -15.08
C VAL A 353 1.15 -7.19 -16.55
N ARG A 354 1.88 -8.07 -17.24
CA ARG A 354 2.24 -7.92 -18.67
C ARG A 354 1.29 -8.77 -19.51
N PRO A 355 0.42 -8.14 -20.32
CA PRO A 355 -0.54 -8.89 -21.15
C PRO A 355 0.14 -9.91 -22.06
N GLY A 356 -0.31 -11.17 -21.97
CA GLY A 356 0.24 -12.26 -22.75
C GLY A 356 1.48 -12.94 -22.13
N GLU A 357 2.13 -12.34 -21.13
CA GLU A 357 3.28 -12.88 -20.41
C GLU A 357 2.94 -13.35 -19.00
N THR A 358 2.43 -12.44 -18.15
CA THR A 358 2.14 -12.72 -16.75
C THR A 358 0.66 -12.68 -16.41
N GLY A 359 -0.20 -12.27 -17.36
CA GLY A 359 -1.62 -12.19 -17.12
C GLY A 359 -2.41 -11.49 -18.22
N TRP A 360 -3.56 -10.97 -17.83
CA TRP A 360 -4.50 -10.24 -18.70
C TRP A 360 -4.91 -8.94 -18.04
N LEU A 361 -4.97 -7.87 -18.83
CA LEU A 361 -5.49 -6.59 -18.41
C LEU A 361 -6.74 -6.23 -19.19
N ALA A 362 -7.78 -5.81 -18.47
CA ALA A 362 -9.00 -5.25 -19.01
C ALA A 362 -9.00 -3.73 -18.83
N LYS A 363 -9.68 -2.99 -19.70
CA LYS A 363 -9.88 -1.56 -19.52
C LYS A 363 -10.59 -1.27 -18.19
N ALA A 364 -10.22 -0.18 -17.55
CA ALA A 364 -10.76 0.25 -16.28
C ALA A 364 -12.29 0.15 -16.21
N GLU A 365 -12.80 -0.52 -15.19
CA GLU A 365 -14.22 -0.73 -14.90
C GLU A 365 -15.04 -1.41 -16.02
N ASN A 366 -14.40 -1.97 -17.04
CA ASN A 366 -15.09 -2.70 -18.10
C ASN A 366 -15.33 -4.16 -17.67
N VAL A 367 -16.47 -4.41 -17.04
CA VAL A 367 -16.90 -5.72 -16.52
C VAL A 367 -16.91 -6.80 -17.61
N ARG A 368 -17.36 -6.46 -18.85
CA ARG A 368 -17.37 -7.41 -19.95
C ARG A 368 -15.96 -7.85 -20.35
N ALA A 369 -15.02 -6.90 -20.42
CA ALA A 369 -13.64 -7.20 -20.75
C ALA A 369 -12.96 -8.00 -19.61
N LEU A 370 -13.27 -7.69 -18.35
CA LEU A 370 -12.79 -8.46 -17.18
C LEU A 370 -13.27 -9.92 -17.28
N ARG A 371 -14.58 -10.14 -17.53
CA ARG A 371 -15.15 -11.47 -17.74
C ARG A 371 -14.42 -12.23 -18.83
N GLN A 372 -14.25 -11.63 -20.03
CA GLN A 372 -13.55 -12.25 -21.15
C GLN A 372 -12.11 -12.63 -20.79
N SER A 373 -11.42 -11.81 -19.99
CA SER A 373 -10.07 -12.12 -19.52
C SER A 373 -10.06 -13.31 -18.55
N ILE A 374 -11.04 -13.40 -17.65
CA ILE A 374 -11.21 -14.55 -16.75
C ILE A 374 -11.52 -15.81 -17.56
N GLU A 375 -12.45 -15.76 -18.51
CA GLU A 375 -12.78 -16.89 -19.38
C GLU A 375 -11.55 -17.41 -20.15
N GLN A 376 -10.73 -16.50 -20.71
CA GLN A 376 -9.48 -16.89 -21.38
C GLN A 376 -8.49 -17.56 -20.43
N ALA A 377 -8.41 -17.06 -19.19
CA ALA A 377 -7.53 -17.65 -18.18
C ALA A 377 -7.98 -19.06 -17.78
N LEU A 378 -9.29 -19.30 -17.67
CA LEU A 378 -9.84 -20.59 -17.23
C LEU A 378 -9.89 -21.65 -18.31
N THR A 379 -9.96 -21.28 -19.60
CA THR A 379 -10.15 -22.22 -20.72
C THR A 379 -8.87 -22.74 -21.35
N ASN A 380 -7.70 -22.13 -21.11
CA ASN A 380 -6.44 -22.52 -21.73
C ASN A 380 -5.34 -22.87 -20.70
N ASP A 381 -5.31 -24.13 -20.30
CA ASP A 381 -4.39 -24.65 -19.30
C ASP A 381 -2.91 -24.50 -19.66
N GLU A 382 -2.55 -24.76 -20.93
CA GLU A 382 -1.15 -24.63 -21.37
C GLU A 382 -0.67 -23.18 -21.31
N LYS A 383 -1.53 -22.25 -21.78
CA LYS A 383 -1.23 -20.81 -21.73
C LYS A 383 -1.12 -20.35 -20.27
N ARG A 384 -2.04 -20.79 -19.40
CA ARG A 384 -2.05 -20.44 -17.97
C ARG A 384 -0.78 -20.94 -17.26
N LYS A 385 -0.39 -22.22 -17.48
CA LYS A 385 0.85 -22.78 -16.91
C LYS A 385 2.11 -22.04 -17.39
N ARG A 386 2.18 -21.73 -18.70
CA ARG A 386 3.30 -20.95 -19.25
C ARG A 386 3.38 -19.56 -18.63
N MET A 387 2.25 -18.88 -18.48
CA MET A 387 2.17 -17.57 -17.82
C MET A 387 2.55 -17.66 -16.34
N GLY A 388 2.10 -18.69 -15.62
CA GLY A 388 2.48 -18.91 -14.22
C GLY A 388 3.99 -19.06 -14.03
N ASN A 389 4.65 -19.85 -14.88
CA ASN A 389 6.11 -19.96 -14.87
C ASN A 389 6.79 -18.61 -15.15
N ARG A 390 6.25 -17.81 -16.09
CA ARG A 390 6.78 -16.47 -16.37
C ARG A 390 6.53 -15.49 -15.23
N CYS A 391 5.38 -15.57 -14.55
CA CYS A 391 5.09 -14.80 -13.33
C CYS A 391 6.18 -15.01 -12.28
N ARG A 392 6.50 -16.28 -11.98
CA ARG A 392 7.56 -16.61 -11.02
C ARG A 392 8.91 -16.06 -11.45
N ALA A 393 9.30 -16.27 -12.70
CA ALA A 393 10.58 -15.78 -13.23
C ALA A 393 10.69 -14.25 -13.12
N VAL A 394 9.64 -13.51 -13.48
CA VAL A 394 9.63 -12.04 -13.37
C VAL A 394 9.81 -11.57 -11.93
N VAL A 395 9.16 -12.24 -10.95
CA VAL A 395 9.34 -11.86 -9.54
C VAL A 395 10.77 -12.14 -9.06
N GLU A 396 11.36 -13.27 -9.44
CA GLU A 396 12.74 -13.61 -9.10
C GLU A 396 13.78 -12.71 -9.77
N GLU A 397 13.48 -12.21 -10.96
CA GLU A 397 14.38 -11.32 -11.71
C GLU A 397 14.28 -9.86 -11.23
N GLU A 398 13.08 -9.35 -10.89
CA GLU A 398 12.83 -7.92 -10.77
C GLU A 398 12.32 -7.46 -9.38
N TYR A 399 11.69 -8.36 -8.60
CA TYR A 399 10.95 -7.99 -7.39
C TYR A 399 11.42 -8.71 -6.11
N THR A 400 12.72 -9.02 -6.01
CA THR A 400 13.26 -9.64 -4.79
C THR A 400 13.56 -8.60 -3.71
N LEU A 401 13.68 -9.04 -2.46
CA LEU A 401 14.11 -8.19 -1.35
C LEU A 401 15.51 -7.61 -1.59
N GLU A 402 16.41 -8.41 -2.16
CA GLU A 402 17.78 -8.00 -2.48
C GLU A 402 17.80 -6.88 -3.52
N THR A 403 17.02 -7.01 -4.61
CA THR A 403 16.91 -5.99 -5.66
C THR A 403 16.39 -4.69 -5.09
N GLN A 404 15.33 -4.74 -4.28
CA GLN A 404 14.77 -3.57 -3.63
C GLN A 404 15.78 -2.93 -2.65
N ALA A 405 16.38 -3.71 -1.76
CA ALA A 405 17.33 -3.21 -0.76
C ALA A 405 18.55 -2.56 -1.41
N ALA A 406 19.08 -3.15 -2.50
CA ALA A 406 20.20 -2.58 -3.25
C ALA A 406 19.85 -1.21 -3.85
N ALA A 407 18.66 -1.07 -4.46
CA ALA A 407 18.20 0.19 -5.02
C ALA A 407 18.02 1.28 -3.94
N TYR A 408 17.40 0.93 -2.81
CA TYR A 408 17.28 1.87 -1.68
C TYR A 408 18.64 2.29 -1.11
N LYS A 409 19.57 1.35 -0.97
CA LYS A 409 20.93 1.64 -0.49
C LYS A 409 21.65 2.66 -1.37
N CYS A 410 21.50 2.59 -2.69
CA CYS A 410 22.07 3.58 -3.60
C CYS A 410 21.51 4.99 -3.31
N ILE A 411 20.19 5.15 -3.18
CA ILE A 411 19.55 6.42 -2.83
C ILE A 411 20.01 6.93 -1.46
N TYR A 412 20.09 6.07 -0.46
CA TYR A 412 20.53 6.46 0.87
C TYR A 412 21.98 6.97 0.87
N GLU A 413 22.89 6.28 0.18
CA GLU A 413 24.30 6.67 0.09
C GLU A 413 24.49 7.98 -0.71
N GLU A 414 23.69 8.22 -1.75
CA GLU A 414 23.67 9.45 -2.50
C GLU A 414 23.24 10.63 -1.63
N LEU A 415 22.09 10.52 -0.97
CA LEU A 415 21.57 11.55 -0.07
C LEU A 415 22.53 11.88 1.08
N LEU A 416 23.17 10.89 1.66
CA LEU A 416 24.15 11.11 2.74
C LEU A 416 25.39 11.84 2.24
N ARG A 417 25.89 11.54 1.02
CA ARG A 417 27.02 12.24 0.40
C ARG A 417 26.70 13.70 0.12
N GLU A 418 25.53 13.97 -0.45
CA GLU A 418 25.08 15.33 -0.73
C GLU A 418 24.94 16.18 0.54
N ASN A 419 24.38 15.62 1.60
CA ASN A 419 24.18 16.32 2.86
C ASN A 419 25.48 16.47 3.69
N ALA A 420 26.48 15.60 3.52
CA ALA A 420 27.79 15.76 4.18
C ALA A 420 28.60 16.96 3.61
N GLY A 421 28.37 17.36 2.36
CA GLY A 421 28.99 18.51 1.74
C GLY A 421 28.44 19.88 2.16
N HIS A 422 27.33 19.90 2.92
CA HIS A 422 26.63 21.12 3.36
C HIS A 422 26.68 21.33 4.89
N ALA A 423 27.33 20.46 5.65
CA ALA A 423 27.56 20.55 7.09
C ALA A 423 28.96 21.03 7.38
#